data_2144b905f67333b9a0602a30873aec8b
#
_entry.id   2144b905f67333b9a0602a30873aec8b
#
_cell.length_a   1.000
_cell.length_b   1.000
_cell.length_c   1.000
_cell.angle_alpha   90.00
_cell.angle_beta   90.00
_cell.angle_gamma   90.00
#
_symmetry.space_group_name_H-M   'P 1'
#
loop_
_entity.id
_entity.type
_entity.pdbx_description
1 polymer ?
#
loop_
_entity_poly.entity_id
_entity_poly.type
_entity_poly.pdbx_seq_one_letter_code
_entity_poly.pdbx_strand_id
1 'polypeptide(L)'
;MKWRSLQESSPDTGSRRLYEIFAERRELIARYVPADIQAIHAKVVEELTRAAIAEKALKRGDPAPDFELPDQNGKLVRSAELVARGPIVVCFIRGRWCPFCVGQMEVMNAIVPEMGKLAASVVAISPQTAHQSFLMADQHKLQFPLLSDSGNQIARKFGLVYRVPEYQQEVYRRAFVNLSFINGDSSRELPIPGTYILAEKSGNAGRQTTEVLYTSVNADYMERPEPADILAKLSQLLS
;
A
#
# COMPACT_ATOMS: atom_id res chain seq x y z
N MET A 1 -5.36 14.93 -16.86
CA MET A 1 -4.81 15.64 -15.70
C MET A 1 -3.45 15.04 -15.40
N LYS A 2 -2.37 15.81 -15.44
CA LYS A 2 -1.03 15.32 -15.07
C LYS A 2 -0.92 15.35 -13.55
N TRP A 3 -0.97 14.21 -12.91
CA TRP A 3 -0.81 14.04 -11.46
C TRP A 3 0.66 14.10 -11.00
N ARG A 4 1.59 14.21 -11.96
CA ARG A 4 3.03 14.23 -11.73
C ARG A 4 3.65 15.46 -12.35
N SER A 5 4.62 16.02 -11.66
CA SER A 5 5.55 16.96 -12.27
C SER A 5 6.41 16.26 -13.32
N LEU A 6 7.08 17.02 -14.17
CA LEU A 6 8.06 16.48 -15.13
C LEU A 6 9.22 15.78 -14.41
N GLN A 7 9.60 16.24 -13.21
CA GLN A 7 10.63 15.63 -12.38
C GLN A 7 10.18 14.29 -11.82
N GLU A 8 8.92 14.15 -11.41
CA GLU A 8 8.36 12.86 -10.98
C GLU A 8 8.15 11.86 -12.13
N SER A 9 8.08 12.34 -13.37
CA SER A 9 7.97 11.47 -14.55
C SER A 9 9.33 10.91 -14.99
N SER A 10 10.42 11.49 -14.51
CA SER A 10 11.76 10.93 -14.65
C SER A 10 12.03 10.04 -13.45
N PRO A 11 12.51 8.81 -13.63
CA PRO A 11 12.92 7.97 -12.52
C PRO A 11 14.17 8.57 -11.86
N ASP A 12 13.99 9.58 -11.04
CA ASP A 12 15.03 10.05 -10.16
C ASP A 12 15.11 9.07 -8.99
N THR A 13 16.02 8.17 -9.13
CA THR A 13 16.13 6.95 -8.33
C THR A 13 16.70 7.20 -6.96
N GLY A 14 16.56 8.37 -6.37
CA GLY A 14 17.37 8.11 -5.27
C GLY A 14 17.38 8.95 -4.04
N SER A 15 16.92 10.14 -3.99
CA SER A 15 17.14 10.94 -2.77
C SER A 15 15.91 11.69 -2.24
N ARG A 16 14.80 11.65 -2.96
CA ARG A 16 13.61 12.38 -2.52
C ARG A 16 12.90 11.63 -1.38
N ARG A 17 12.59 12.36 -0.31
CA ARG A 17 11.77 11.83 0.78
C ARG A 17 10.31 11.76 0.35
N LEU A 18 9.57 10.78 0.89
CA LEU A 18 8.17 10.58 0.55
C LEU A 18 7.31 11.80 0.90
N TYR A 19 7.59 12.45 2.02
CA TYR A 19 6.85 13.64 2.43
C TYR A 19 7.01 14.81 1.44
N GLU A 20 8.18 14.97 0.79
CA GLU A 20 8.42 16.00 -0.22
C GLU A 20 7.59 15.74 -1.48
N ILE A 21 7.58 14.47 -1.94
CA ILE A 21 6.75 14.03 -3.06
C ILE A 21 5.26 14.27 -2.74
N PHE A 22 4.84 13.98 -1.54
CA PHE A 22 3.44 14.16 -1.13
C PHE A 22 3.06 15.62 -0.95
N ALA A 23 3.96 16.47 -0.46
CA ALA A 23 3.75 17.91 -0.38
C ALA A 23 3.54 18.50 -1.79
N GLU A 24 4.41 18.17 -2.75
CA GLU A 24 4.25 18.58 -4.15
C GLU A 24 2.92 18.12 -4.75
N ARG A 25 2.49 16.88 -4.46
CA ARG A 25 1.21 16.36 -4.93
C ARG A 25 0.01 17.09 -4.32
N ARG A 26 0.07 17.40 -3.03
CA ARG A 26 -0.96 18.21 -2.37
C ARG A 26 -1.06 19.60 -2.99
N GLU A 27 0.07 20.24 -3.30
CA GLU A 27 0.10 21.54 -3.99
C GLU A 27 -0.51 21.45 -5.39
N LEU A 28 -0.16 20.42 -6.17
CA LEU A 28 -0.75 20.19 -7.48
C LEU A 28 -2.26 19.94 -7.40
N ILE A 29 -2.72 19.18 -6.41
CA ILE A 29 -4.14 18.95 -6.15
C ILE A 29 -4.82 20.27 -5.79
N ALA A 30 -4.26 21.03 -4.86
CA ALA A 30 -4.83 22.32 -4.44
C ALA A 30 -4.94 23.31 -5.61
N ARG A 31 -3.99 23.26 -6.53
CA ARG A 31 -3.91 24.19 -7.68
C ARG A 31 -4.82 23.79 -8.86
N TYR A 32 -4.92 22.50 -9.14
CA TYR A 32 -5.51 22.01 -10.40
C TYR A 32 -6.76 21.17 -10.27
N VAL A 33 -7.06 20.66 -9.07
CA VAL A 33 -8.29 19.91 -8.84
C VAL A 33 -9.39 20.88 -8.38
N PRO A 34 -10.58 20.85 -8.98
CA PRO A 34 -11.70 21.68 -8.55
C PRO A 34 -12.01 21.53 -7.06
N ALA A 35 -12.39 22.61 -6.39
CA ALA A 35 -12.62 22.63 -4.94
C ALA A 35 -13.74 21.68 -4.49
N ASP A 36 -14.78 21.49 -5.30
CA ASP A 36 -15.85 20.53 -5.06
C ASP A 36 -15.34 19.08 -5.05
N ILE A 37 -14.41 18.75 -5.92
CA ILE A 37 -13.76 17.43 -5.95
C ILE A 37 -12.85 17.23 -4.72
N GLN A 38 -12.10 18.27 -4.35
CA GLN A 38 -11.30 18.23 -3.12
C GLN A 38 -12.17 18.01 -1.87
N ALA A 39 -13.30 18.70 -1.79
CA ALA A 39 -14.27 18.56 -0.71
C ALA A 39 -14.86 17.13 -0.64
N ILE A 40 -15.11 16.48 -1.79
CA ILE A 40 -15.55 15.08 -1.82
C ILE A 40 -14.48 14.16 -1.21
N HIS A 41 -13.21 14.34 -1.57
CA HIS A 41 -12.13 13.54 -0.99
C HIS A 41 -11.97 13.76 0.52
N ALA A 42 -12.04 15.01 0.97
CA ALA A 42 -12.00 15.35 2.39
C ALA A 42 -13.16 14.72 3.17
N LYS A 43 -14.38 14.77 2.61
CA LYS A 43 -15.56 14.14 3.19
C LYS A 43 -15.38 12.62 3.38
N VAL A 44 -14.81 11.93 2.39
CA VAL A 44 -14.56 10.50 2.52
C VAL A 44 -13.57 10.20 3.64
N VAL A 45 -12.50 10.97 3.76
CA VAL A 45 -11.53 10.84 4.86
C VAL A 45 -12.22 11.06 6.20
N GLU A 46 -13.07 12.08 6.32
CA GLU A 46 -13.85 12.37 7.53
C GLU A 46 -14.79 11.20 7.89
N GLU A 47 -15.52 10.65 6.90
CA GLU A 47 -16.41 9.50 7.12
C GLU A 47 -15.64 8.25 7.57
N LEU A 48 -14.50 7.96 6.95
CA LEU A 48 -13.65 6.84 7.32
C LEU A 48 -13.04 7.01 8.74
N THR A 49 -12.65 8.23 9.09
CA THR A 49 -12.17 8.57 10.42
C THR A 49 -13.27 8.40 11.47
N ARG A 50 -14.48 8.92 11.20
CA ARG A 50 -15.63 8.76 12.09
C ARG A 50 -16.06 7.29 12.25
N ALA A 51 -15.91 6.48 11.19
CA ALA A 51 -16.15 5.04 11.25
C ALA A 51 -15.04 4.26 11.96
N ALA A 52 -14.00 4.95 12.43
CA ALA A 52 -12.83 4.38 13.12
C ALA A 52 -12.20 3.21 12.34
N ILE A 53 -12.09 3.35 10.99
CA ILE A 53 -11.63 2.23 10.16
C ILE A 53 -10.17 1.86 10.46
N ALA A 54 -9.31 2.85 10.75
CA ALA A 54 -7.92 2.60 11.11
C ALA A 54 -7.77 1.88 12.47
N GLU A 55 -8.78 2.00 13.34
CA GLU A 55 -8.80 1.31 14.64
C GLU A 55 -9.14 -0.18 14.50
N LYS A 56 -9.87 -0.56 13.44
CA LYS A 56 -10.22 -1.95 13.12
C LYS A 56 -9.07 -2.73 12.48
N ALA A 57 -8.05 -2.01 11.99
CA ALA A 57 -6.87 -2.61 11.40
C ALA A 57 -6.04 -3.36 12.44
N LEU A 58 -5.35 -4.42 12.01
CA LEU A 58 -4.44 -5.18 12.87
C LEU A 58 -3.41 -4.27 13.51
N LYS A 59 -3.10 -4.55 14.76
CA LYS A 59 -2.18 -3.80 15.60
C LYS A 59 -0.90 -4.60 15.88
N ARG A 60 0.12 -3.93 16.38
CA ARG A 60 1.31 -4.60 16.89
C ARG A 60 0.93 -5.64 17.96
N GLY A 61 1.44 -6.86 17.79
CA GLY A 61 1.16 -8.00 18.66
C GLY A 61 0.04 -8.91 18.16
N ASP A 62 -0.77 -8.45 17.19
CA ASP A 62 -1.82 -9.30 16.61
C ASP A 62 -1.20 -10.42 15.74
N PRO A 63 -1.84 -11.59 15.67
CA PRO A 63 -1.48 -12.61 14.70
C PRO A 63 -1.76 -12.10 13.29
N ALA A 64 -0.76 -12.17 12.42
CA ALA A 64 -0.91 -11.80 11.02
C ALA A 64 -1.51 -12.98 10.23
N PRO A 65 -2.56 -12.74 9.42
CA PRO A 65 -3.11 -13.76 8.53
C PRO A 65 -2.11 -14.17 7.47
N ASP A 66 -1.99 -15.47 7.22
CA ASP A 66 -1.26 -15.97 6.08
C ASP A 66 -1.96 -15.58 4.78
N PHE A 67 -1.13 -15.39 3.75
CA PHE A 67 -1.61 -15.14 2.39
C PHE A 67 -0.83 -15.92 1.34
N GLU A 68 -1.54 -16.28 0.27
CA GLU A 68 -1.00 -16.82 -0.96
C GLU A 68 -1.65 -16.05 -2.11
N LEU A 69 -0.88 -15.20 -2.80
CA LEU A 69 -1.38 -14.31 -3.83
C LEU A 69 -0.48 -14.35 -5.07
N PRO A 70 -1.03 -14.20 -6.28
CA PRO A 70 -0.22 -14.06 -7.49
C PRO A 70 0.48 -12.70 -7.52
N ASP A 71 1.73 -12.69 -7.92
CA ASP A 71 2.47 -11.46 -8.23
C ASP A 71 2.09 -10.91 -9.63
N GLN A 72 2.75 -9.84 -10.05
CA GLN A 72 2.56 -9.21 -11.36
C GLN A 72 2.87 -10.13 -12.56
N ASN A 73 3.58 -11.23 -12.35
CA ASN A 73 3.90 -12.22 -13.37
C ASN A 73 3.04 -13.48 -13.26
N GLY A 74 2.08 -13.50 -12.33
CA GLY A 74 1.22 -14.65 -12.05
C GLY A 74 1.85 -15.74 -11.18
N LYS A 75 3.07 -15.53 -10.67
CA LYS A 75 3.72 -16.47 -9.75
C LYS A 75 3.09 -16.33 -8.37
N LEU A 76 2.70 -17.45 -7.75
CA LEU A 76 2.20 -17.45 -6.38
C LEU A 76 3.30 -17.11 -5.38
N VAL A 77 3.00 -16.18 -4.50
CA VAL A 77 3.86 -15.74 -3.40
C VAL A 77 3.17 -16.07 -2.09
N ARG A 78 3.83 -16.81 -1.22
CA ARG A 78 3.32 -17.25 0.08
C ARG A 78 3.99 -16.47 1.21
N SER A 79 3.19 -15.89 2.11
CA SER A 79 3.70 -15.18 3.28
C SER A 79 4.60 -16.06 4.13
N ALA A 80 4.21 -17.30 4.36
CA ALA A 80 5.00 -18.27 5.15
C ALA A 80 6.41 -18.48 4.59
N GLU A 81 6.55 -18.57 3.25
CA GLU A 81 7.88 -18.73 2.61
C GLU A 81 8.74 -17.47 2.72
N LEU A 82 8.10 -16.30 2.77
CA LEU A 82 8.81 -15.02 2.94
C LEU A 82 9.27 -14.85 4.40
N VAL A 83 8.35 -15.05 5.35
CA VAL A 83 8.61 -14.88 6.79
C VAL A 83 9.67 -15.87 7.31
N ALA A 84 9.69 -17.09 6.76
CA ALA A 84 10.73 -18.08 7.08
C ALA A 84 12.16 -17.64 6.71
N ARG A 85 12.30 -16.66 5.80
CA ARG A 85 13.60 -16.09 5.39
C ARG A 85 13.98 -14.82 6.15
N GLY A 86 13.03 -14.23 6.85
CA GLY A 86 13.19 -12.99 7.60
C GLY A 86 11.93 -12.14 7.62
N PRO A 87 11.97 -10.98 8.25
CA PRO A 87 10.82 -10.09 8.31
C PRO A 87 10.33 -9.66 6.92
N ILE A 88 9.03 -9.42 6.80
CA ILE A 88 8.45 -8.87 5.58
C ILE A 88 7.80 -7.51 5.86
N VAL A 89 8.06 -6.55 4.98
CA VAL A 89 7.34 -5.28 4.92
C VAL A 89 6.20 -5.43 3.93
N VAL A 90 4.98 -5.34 4.42
CA VAL A 90 3.76 -5.46 3.61
C VAL A 90 3.12 -4.09 3.47
N CYS A 91 2.98 -3.61 2.21
CA CYS A 91 2.32 -2.36 1.89
C CYS A 91 0.98 -2.62 1.20
N PHE A 92 -0.13 -2.36 1.88
CA PHE A 92 -1.44 -2.35 1.22
C PHE A 92 -1.63 -1.03 0.48
N ILE A 93 -1.96 -1.11 -0.82
CA ILE A 93 -2.12 0.04 -1.69
C ILE A 93 -3.44 -0.03 -2.48
N ARG A 94 -3.94 1.12 -2.90
CA ARG A 94 -5.21 1.23 -3.63
C ARG A 94 -5.09 0.84 -5.10
N GLY A 95 -3.90 1.03 -5.68
CA GLY A 95 -3.61 0.69 -7.07
C GLY A 95 -2.77 1.74 -7.81
N ARG A 96 -2.37 1.41 -9.04
CA ARG A 96 -1.50 2.23 -9.89
C ARG A 96 -2.08 3.59 -10.29
N TRP A 97 -3.39 3.75 -10.21
CA TRP A 97 -4.07 5.00 -10.50
C TRP A 97 -3.95 6.05 -9.39
N CYS A 98 -3.55 5.62 -8.19
CA CYS A 98 -3.41 6.48 -7.01
C CYS A 98 -2.00 7.07 -6.94
N PRO A 99 -1.84 8.40 -7.11
CA PRO A 99 -0.51 9.01 -7.15
C PRO A 99 0.29 8.82 -5.85
N PHE A 100 -0.38 8.86 -4.70
CA PHE A 100 0.25 8.63 -3.40
C PHE A 100 0.76 7.19 -3.26
N CYS A 101 0.02 6.21 -3.78
CA CYS A 101 0.48 4.81 -3.78
C CYS A 101 1.70 4.63 -4.66
N VAL A 102 1.69 5.23 -5.85
CA VAL A 102 2.83 5.17 -6.76
C VAL A 102 4.07 5.78 -6.13
N GLY A 103 3.97 7.00 -5.55
CA GLY A 103 5.11 7.63 -4.90
C GLY A 103 5.66 6.84 -3.72
N GLN A 104 4.78 6.24 -2.91
CA GLN A 104 5.22 5.35 -1.84
C GLN A 104 6.03 4.16 -2.39
N MET A 105 5.56 3.53 -3.48
CA MET A 105 6.25 2.38 -4.08
C MET A 105 7.60 2.79 -4.69
N GLU A 106 7.70 3.95 -5.30
CA GLU A 106 8.96 4.46 -5.85
C GLU A 106 10.02 4.68 -4.75
N VAL A 107 9.65 5.35 -3.65
CA VAL A 107 10.59 5.57 -2.53
C VAL A 107 10.90 4.28 -1.81
N MET A 108 9.91 3.38 -1.66
CA MET A 108 10.13 2.04 -1.10
C MET A 108 11.12 1.24 -1.96
N ASN A 109 10.99 1.34 -3.29
CA ASN A 109 11.88 0.65 -4.23
C ASN A 109 13.35 1.07 -4.07
N ALA A 110 13.60 2.34 -3.77
CA ALA A 110 14.94 2.85 -3.57
C ALA A 110 15.67 2.25 -2.35
N ILE A 111 14.92 1.79 -1.34
CA ILE A 111 15.49 1.21 -0.11
C ILE A 111 15.45 -0.33 -0.05
N VAL A 112 14.97 -1.00 -1.11
CA VAL A 112 14.95 -2.48 -1.18
C VAL A 112 16.34 -3.09 -0.94
N PRO A 113 17.44 -2.57 -1.52
CA PRO A 113 18.77 -3.11 -1.25
C PRO A 113 19.17 -3.05 0.23
N GLU A 114 18.79 -1.98 0.93
CA GLU A 114 19.07 -1.82 2.37
C GLU A 114 18.20 -2.77 3.22
N MET A 115 16.93 -2.99 2.83
CA MET A 115 16.07 -4.00 3.44
C MET A 115 16.68 -5.40 3.31
N GLY A 116 17.23 -5.73 2.13
CA GLY A 116 17.91 -7.00 1.88
C GLY A 116 19.10 -7.26 2.80
N LYS A 117 19.85 -6.22 3.20
CA LYS A 117 20.95 -6.34 4.18
C LYS A 117 20.47 -6.77 5.57
N LEU A 118 19.22 -6.51 5.88
CA LEU A 118 18.54 -6.93 7.11
C LEU A 118 17.77 -8.27 6.93
N ALA A 119 18.02 -8.99 5.85
CA ALA A 119 17.24 -10.18 5.45
C ALA A 119 15.73 -9.93 5.34
N ALA A 120 15.33 -8.68 5.22
CA ALA A 120 13.92 -8.32 5.11
C ALA A 120 13.46 -8.28 3.64
N SER A 121 12.25 -8.73 3.40
CA SER A 121 11.59 -8.66 2.08
C SER A 121 10.53 -7.55 2.08
N VAL A 122 10.26 -7.01 0.88
CA VAL A 122 9.16 -6.06 0.66
C VAL A 122 8.13 -6.70 -0.28
N VAL A 123 6.86 -6.55 0.02
CA VAL A 123 5.75 -6.85 -0.90
C VAL A 123 4.72 -5.73 -0.85
N ALA A 124 4.08 -5.45 -1.98
CA ALA A 124 2.88 -4.61 -1.99
C ALA A 124 1.67 -5.47 -2.35
N ILE A 125 0.53 -5.19 -1.72
CA ILE A 125 -0.74 -5.88 -1.94
C ILE A 125 -1.77 -4.87 -2.43
N SER A 126 -2.45 -5.18 -3.53
CA SER A 126 -3.47 -4.32 -4.14
C SER A 126 -4.63 -5.14 -4.65
N PRO A 127 -5.88 -4.63 -4.65
CA PRO A 127 -7.02 -5.30 -5.27
C PRO A 127 -6.94 -5.36 -6.81
N GLN A 128 -6.02 -4.62 -7.42
CA GLN A 128 -5.89 -4.58 -8.88
C GLN A 128 -5.48 -5.94 -9.46
N THR A 129 -5.89 -6.19 -10.70
CA THR A 129 -5.54 -7.43 -11.41
C THR A 129 -4.02 -7.56 -11.60
N ALA A 130 -3.53 -8.79 -11.80
CA ALA A 130 -2.12 -9.05 -12.08
C ALA A 130 -1.59 -8.24 -13.27
N HIS A 131 -2.40 -8.06 -14.32
CA HIS A 131 -2.04 -7.21 -15.46
C HIS A 131 -1.84 -5.74 -15.06
N GLN A 132 -2.71 -5.17 -14.21
CA GLN A 132 -2.54 -3.81 -13.72
C GLN A 132 -1.33 -3.69 -12.79
N SER A 133 -1.04 -4.74 -12.01
CA SER A 133 0.17 -4.85 -11.20
C SER A 133 1.43 -4.91 -12.06
N PHE A 134 1.40 -5.68 -13.14
CA PHE A 134 2.49 -5.73 -14.13
C PHE A 134 2.78 -4.35 -14.73
N LEU A 135 1.75 -3.64 -15.20
CA LEU A 135 1.92 -2.30 -15.77
C LEU A 135 2.54 -1.32 -14.78
N MET A 136 2.16 -1.40 -13.50
CA MET A 136 2.75 -0.56 -12.46
C MET A 136 4.21 -0.93 -12.18
N ALA A 137 4.49 -2.22 -12.00
CA ALA A 137 5.83 -2.71 -11.71
C ALA A 137 6.81 -2.40 -12.85
N ASP A 138 6.38 -2.60 -14.09
CA ASP A 138 7.21 -2.31 -15.26
C ASP A 138 7.46 -0.80 -15.44
N GLN A 139 6.41 0.03 -15.34
CA GLN A 139 6.53 1.48 -15.49
C GLN A 139 7.46 2.10 -14.45
N HIS A 140 7.45 1.60 -13.20
CA HIS A 140 8.21 2.15 -12.07
C HIS A 140 9.43 1.31 -11.71
N LYS A 141 9.74 0.27 -12.51
CA LYS A 141 10.89 -0.63 -12.33
C LYS A 141 11.01 -1.16 -10.90
N LEU A 142 9.86 -1.60 -10.36
CA LEU A 142 9.79 -2.11 -8.99
C LEU A 142 10.55 -3.43 -8.86
N GLN A 143 11.41 -3.52 -7.85
CA GLN A 143 12.28 -4.68 -7.57
C GLN A 143 11.67 -5.65 -6.54
N PHE A 144 10.42 -5.47 -6.17
CA PHE A 144 9.69 -6.31 -5.23
C PHE A 144 8.33 -6.74 -5.79
N PRO A 145 7.75 -7.84 -5.30
CA PRO A 145 6.47 -8.34 -5.77
C PRO A 145 5.31 -7.37 -5.49
N LEU A 146 4.47 -7.16 -6.50
CA LEU A 146 3.21 -6.45 -6.42
C LEU A 146 2.07 -7.46 -6.54
N LEU A 147 1.50 -7.86 -5.41
CA LEU A 147 0.55 -8.95 -5.27
C LEU A 147 -0.88 -8.50 -5.56
N SER A 148 -1.63 -9.35 -6.25
CA SER A 148 -3.02 -9.09 -6.63
C SER A 148 -3.97 -9.79 -5.66
N ASP A 149 -4.63 -9.00 -4.80
CA ASP A 149 -5.64 -9.44 -3.82
C ASP A 149 -7.05 -9.20 -4.38
N SER A 150 -7.45 -10.02 -5.35
CA SER A 150 -8.76 -9.91 -5.98
C SER A 150 -9.88 -9.97 -4.95
N GLY A 151 -10.79 -8.98 -4.98
CA GLY A 151 -11.89 -8.86 -4.02
C GLY A 151 -11.45 -8.48 -2.60
N ASN A 152 -10.23 -7.97 -2.42
CA ASN A 152 -9.72 -7.50 -1.12
C ASN A 152 -9.77 -8.55 0.00
N GLN A 153 -9.55 -9.83 -0.30
CA GLN A 153 -9.73 -10.91 0.67
C GLN A 153 -8.71 -10.84 1.81
N ILE A 154 -7.46 -10.56 1.49
CA ILE A 154 -6.39 -10.40 2.49
C ILE A 154 -6.50 -9.05 3.19
N ALA A 155 -6.69 -7.96 2.43
CA ALA A 155 -6.89 -6.63 3.00
C ALA A 155 -8.06 -6.61 4.01
N ARG A 156 -9.12 -7.39 3.78
CA ARG A 156 -10.25 -7.55 4.70
C ARG A 156 -9.84 -8.24 6.01
N LYS A 157 -9.00 -9.25 5.95
CA LYS A 157 -8.47 -9.92 7.15
C LYS A 157 -7.59 -8.98 7.98
N PHE A 158 -6.96 -8.00 7.34
CA PHE A 158 -6.19 -6.93 8.00
C PHE A 158 -7.07 -5.77 8.51
N GLY A 159 -8.40 -5.82 8.28
CA GLY A 159 -9.33 -4.78 8.73
C GLY A 159 -9.28 -3.47 7.92
N LEU A 160 -8.79 -3.51 6.67
CA LEU A 160 -8.48 -2.30 5.89
C LEU A 160 -9.58 -1.88 4.90
N VAL A 161 -10.59 -2.72 4.65
CA VAL A 161 -11.47 -2.56 3.50
C VAL A 161 -12.66 -1.65 3.79
N TYR A 162 -12.92 -0.74 2.87
CA TYR A 162 -14.14 0.08 2.83
C TYR A 162 -14.77 0.07 1.44
N ARG A 163 -16.08 0.27 1.40
CA ARG A 163 -16.80 0.48 0.14
C ARG A 163 -16.75 1.94 -0.25
N VAL A 164 -16.31 2.21 -1.48
CA VAL A 164 -16.22 3.56 -2.03
C VAL A 164 -17.64 4.14 -2.17
N PRO A 165 -17.96 5.28 -1.54
CA PRO A 165 -19.27 5.91 -1.66
C PRO A 165 -19.58 6.30 -3.11
N GLU A 166 -20.88 6.29 -3.49
CA GLU A 166 -21.29 6.57 -4.88
C GLU A 166 -20.82 7.94 -5.37
N TYR A 167 -20.87 8.96 -4.52
CA TYR A 167 -20.39 10.29 -4.85
C TYR A 167 -18.88 10.34 -5.14
N GLN A 168 -18.08 9.48 -4.51
CA GLN A 168 -16.64 9.36 -4.80
C GLN A 168 -16.40 8.50 -6.06
N GLN A 169 -17.24 7.48 -6.30
CA GLN A 169 -17.16 6.68 -7.53
C GLN A 169 -17.38 7.56 -8.76
N GLU A 170 -18.30 8.54 -8.69
CA GLU A 170 -18.53 9.50 -9.76
C GLU A 170 -17.27 10.34 -10.04
N VAL A 171 -16.54 10.77 -9.00
CA VAL A 171 -15.27 11.47 -9.16
C VAL A 171 -14.24 10.59 -9.87
N TYR A 172 -14.11 9.33 -9.46
CA TYR A 172 -13.21 8.40 -10.13
C TYR A 172 -13.58 8.19 -11.60
N ARG A 173 -14.86 8.03 -11.91
CA ARG A 173 -15.35 7.88 -13.29
C ARG A 173 -14.99 9.09 -14.16
N ARG A 174 -15.15 10.32 -13.65
CA ARG A 174 -14.74 11.55 -14.33
C ARG A 174 -13.23 11.65 -14.52
N ALA A 175 -12.45 11.06 -13.62
CA ALA A 175 -10.99 10.97 -13.72
C ALA A 175 -10.53 9.77 -14.55
N PHE A 176 -11.41 9.08 -15.28
CA PHE A 176 -11.14 7.86 -16.05
C PHE A 176 -10.59 6.69 -15.20
N VAL A 177 -10.90 6.68 -13.91
CA VAL A 177 -10.58 5.56 -13.01
C VAL A 177 -11.77 4.62 -12.93
N ASN A 178 -11.74 3.55 -13.71
CA ASN A 178 -12.74 2.49 -13.67
C ASN A 178 -12.29 1.39 -12.70
N LEU A 179 -12.74 1.47 -11.45
CA LEU A 179 -12.35 0.52 -10.40
C LEU A 179 -12.70 -0.93 -10.76
N SER A 180 -13.88 -1.18 -11.34
CA SER A 180 -14.29 -2.53 -11.70
C SER A 180 -13.37 -3.14 -12.76
N PHE A 181 -12.93 -2.37 -13.74
CA PHE A 181 -11.96 -2.82 -14.74
C PHE A 181 -10.57 -3.03 -14.13
N ILE A 182 -10.12 -2.09 -13.29
CA ILE A 182 -8.79 -2.14 -12.70
C ILE A 182 -8.66 -3.31 -11.73
N ASN A 183 -9.68 -3.54 -10.88
CA ASN A 183 -9.66 -4.57 -9.86
C ASN A 183 -10.21 -5.93 -10.34
N GLY A 184 -10.87 -5.97 -11.49
CA GLY A 184 -11.47 -7.20 -12.01
C GLY A 184 -12.69 -7.65 -11.21
N ASP A 185 -13.29 -6.78 -10.39
CA ASP A 185 -14.47 -7.06 -9.61
C ASP A 185 -15.44 -5.87 -9.57
N SER A 186 -16.70 -6.12 -9.20
CA SER A 186 -17.75 -5.11 -9.13
C SER A 186 -18.06 -4.60 -7.71
N SER A 187 -17.32 -5.02 -6.71
CA SER A 187 -17.56 -4.66 -5.30
C SER A 187 -17.44 -3.16 -5.03
N ARG A 188 -16.58 -2.50 -5.82
CA ARG A 188 -16.19 -1.09 -5.61
C ARG A 188 -15.60 -0.85 -4.23
N GLU A 189 -14.88 -1.84 -3.73
CA GLU A 189 -14.19 -1.78 -2.45
C GLU A 189 -12.71 -1.48 -2.67
N LEU A 190 -12.14 -0.75 -1.72
CA LEU A 190 -10.72 -0.44 -1.69
C LEU A 190 -10.17 -0.65 -0.28
N PRO A 191 -8.89 -1.00 -0.14
CA PRO A 191 -8.24 -0.89 1.15
C PRO A 191 -7.93 0.58 1.47
N ILE A 192 -8.05 0.98 2.75
CA ILE A 192 -7.23 2.08 3.23
C ILE A 192 -5.79 1.60 3.20
N PRO A 193 -4.84 2.44 2.79
CA PRO A 193 -3.47 2.01 2.75
C PRO A 193 -2.90 1.75 4.15
N GLY A 194 -2.12 0.69 4.24
CA GLY A 194 -1.46 0.30 5.49
C GLY A 194 -0.07 -0.25 5.22
N THR A 195 0.85 -0.01 6.14
CA THR A 195 2.20 -0.57 6.11
C THR A 195 2.43 -1.38 7.38
N TYR A 196 2.88 -2.62 7.20
CA TYR A 196 3.12 -3.58 8.28
C TYR A 196 4.53 -4.13 8.20
N ILE A 197 5.12 -4.45 9.36
CA ILE A 197 6.27 -5.36 9.45
C ILE A 197 5.75 -6.62 10.11
N LEU A 198 5.91 -7.76 9.43
CA LEU A 198 5.52 -9.07 9.90
C LEU A 198 6.77 -9.93 10.09
N ALA A 199 6.80 -10.74 11.14
CA ALA A 199 7.87 -11.71 11.35
C ALA A 199 7.35 -12.96 12.06
N GLU A 200 8.14 -14.04 11.99
CA GLU A 200 7.88 -15.23 12.77
C GLU A 200 8.02 -14.96 14.26
N LYS A 201 7.13 -15.53 15.02
CA LYS A 201 7.21 -15.62 16.46
C LYS A 201 7.22 -17.09 16.86
N SER A 202 8.24 -17.47 17.61
CA SER A 202 8.29 -18.78 18.23
C SER A 202 7.20 -18.88 19.30
N GLY A 203 6.15 -19.62 19.01
CA GLY A 203 5.07 -19.89 19.96
C GLY A 203 5.45 -20.99 20.96
N ASN A 204 4.70 -21.07 22.06
CA ASN A 204 4.76 -22.21 22.97
C ASN A 204 4.43 -23.52 22.21
N ALA A 205 5.16 -24.58 22.48
CA ALA A 205 5.06 -25.89 21.81
C ALA A 205 5.58 -25.96 20.36
N GLY A 206 6.50 -25.07 19.93
CA GLY A 206 7.16 -25.18 18.62
C GLY A 206 6.31 -24.79 17.42
N ARG A 207 5.12 -24.23 17.63
CA ARG A 207 4.27 -23.72 16.55
C ARG A 207 4.74 -22.32 16.14
N GLN A 208 5.21 -22.20 14.92
CA GLN A 208 5.54 -20.90 14.34
C GLN A 208 4.24 -20.15 13.96
N THR A 209 4.14 -18.91 14.36
CA THR A 209 3.04 -18.00 13.99
C THR A 209 3.62 -16.71 13.47
N THR A 210 2.94 -16.08 12.54
CA THR A 210 3.34 -14.75 12.06
C THR A 210 2.68 -13.69 12.93
N GLU A 211 3.46 -12.71 13.39
CA GLU A 211 2.98 -11.61 14.23
C GLU A 211 3.23 -10.26 13.56
N VAL A 212 2.36 -9.29 13.81
CA VAL A 212 2.54 -7.89 13.43
C VAL A 212 3.51 -7.22 14.41
N LEU A 213 4.72 -6.88 13.95
CA LEU A 213 5.72 -6.17 14.76
C LEU A 213 5.58 -4.64 14.69
N TYR A 214 5.03 -4.16 13.58
CA TYR A 214 4.79 -2.74 13.31
C TYR A 214 3.57 -2.57 12.42
N THR A 215 2.82 -1.51 12.66
CA THR A 215 1.70 -1.09 11.81
C THR A 215 1.66 0.43 11.69
N SER A 216 1.36 0.90 10.48
CA SER A 216 1.03 2.29 10.19
C SER A 216 -0.15 2.30 9.25
N VAL A 217 -1.31 2.68 9.76
CA VAL A 217 -2.59 2.74 9.03
C VAL A 217 -3.26 4.06 9.37
N ASN A 218 -3.71 4.78 8.34
CA ASN A 218 -4.44 6.03 8.51
C ASN A 218 -5.68 6.04 7.62
N ALA A 219 -6.78 6.60 8.11
CA ALA A 219 -7.98 6.85 7.31
C ALA A 219 -7.72 7.83 6.14
N ASP A 220 -6.82 8.80 6.35
CA ASP A 220 -6.31 9.64 5.28
C ASP A 220 -5.33 8.85 4.41
N TYR A 221 -5.78 8.54 3.21
CA TYR A 221 -4.98 7.80 2.23
C TYR A 221 -3.75 8.58 1.71
N MET A 222 -3.58 9.84 2.08
CA MET A 222 -2.40 10.66 1.79
C MET A 222 -1.32 10.56 2.87
N GLU A 223 -1.63 9.99 4.03
CA GLU A 223 -0.66 9.81 5.11
C GLU A 223 0.02 8.44 5.01
N ARG A 224 1.34 8.44 5.02
CA ARG A 224 2.19 7.23 4.94
C ARG A 224 3.42 7.38 5.80
N PRO A 225 3.95 6.28 6.34
CA PRO A 225 5.26 6.31 6.99
C PRO A 225 6.36 6.53 5.93
N GLU A 226 7.38 7.27 6.32
CA GLU A 226 8.60 7.37 5.50
C GLU A 226 9.26 5.99 5.38
N PRO A 227 9.67 5.55 4.17
CA PRO A 227 10.38 4.30 4.02
C PRO A 227 11.67 4.21 4.86
N ALA A 228 12.37 5.32 5.04
CA ALA A 228 13.55 5.39 5.92
C ALA A 228 13.21 5.08 7.39
N ASP A 229 12.04 5.53 7.87
CA ASP A 229 11.58 5.22 9.23
C ASP A 229 11.21 3.74 9.38
N ILE A 230 10.67 3.11 8.32
CA ILE A 230 10.40 1.67 8.28
C ILE A 230 11.71 0.90 8.37
N LEU A 231 12.74 1.31 7.62
CA LEU A 231 14.08 0.71 7.65
C LEU A 231 14.72 0.82 9.04
N ALA A 232 14.67 2.01 9.65
CA ALA A 232 15.15 2.23 11.01
C ALA A 232 14.40 1.36 12.03
N LYS A 233 13.08 1.22 11.86
CA LYS A 233 12.26 0.37 12.70
C LYS A 233 12.61 -1.11 12.57
N LEU A 234 12.86 -1.59 11.35
CA LEU A 234 13.37 -2.95 11.11
C LEU A 234 14.68 -3.18 11.84
N SER A 235 15.66 -2.29 11.66
CA SER A 235 16.97 -2.41 12.34
C SER A 235 16.80 -2.49 13.86
N GLN A 236 15.90 -1.70 14.43
CA GLN A 236 15.61 -1.68 15.87
C GLN A 236 14.91 -2.96 16.37
N LEU A 237 14.10 -3.60 15.53
CA LEU A 237 13.38 -4.83 15.89
C LEU A 237 14.26 -6.09 15.78
N LEU A 238 15.38 -6.01 15.05
CA LEU A 238 16.31 -7.12 14.80
C LEU A 238 17.59 -7.03 15.67
N SER A 239 17.82 -5.92 16.36
CA SER A 239 18.90 -5.74 17.36
C SER A 239 18.46 -6.27 18.71
#